data_c0136f5766275a0c17d273fd8f3206d9
#
_entry.id   c0136f5766275a0c17d273fd8f3206d9
#
_cell.length_a   1.000
_cell.length_b   1.000
_cell.length_c   1.000
_cell.angle_alpha   90.00
_cell.angle_beta   90.00
_cell.angle_gamma   90.00
#
_symmetry.space_group_name_H-M   'P 1'
#
loop_
_entity.id
_entity.type
_entity.pdbx_description
1 polymer ?
#
loop_
_entity_poly.entity_id
_entity_poly.type
_entity_poly.pdbx_seq_one_letter_code
_entity_poly.pdbx_strand_id
1 'polypeptide(L)'
;VDDSLSTPLSWCFLCRLCRNRQQISNGFEWKIQLSNTDKTPAPVVPAKPAAPAAPVVQIRPVASPAKLKKRHRGLMTSFMLLVLVPLVLASIYLWGFAEDQYASTTGFTVRQEEGGGNSGLLSGLAAFTGGSGGAADTDVLYEFIRSQEIVKIIDEHIDIASIYSQEGKNDPVFSLWPDATIEDKLDYWQRMVRISYDKTAGLIELRVLAFSPEEAQMVAREIVAESQKMINELNAVVRADTMRYAVADLEESVAQLKLARQALVRFRTVTQIVDPEADIEGRMGVVNSLQQQLAQALIEHDLVAATGSQENDPRLLQAARLINVIRARIESERQTFVQSGEVAGGGDYPSMIAEFENLMVEKEFAENRYALSLTAFELARSSAVRQSRYLTAYINPTFAQTAEFPQRITLVVLLGLFMLLSWSIMVLVYYSLRDRR
;
A
#
# COMPACT_ATOMS: atom_id res chain seq x y z
N VAL A 1 -14.89 35.98 -29.08
CA VAL A 1 -16.30 36.14 -29.29
C VAL A 1 -17.02 35.50 -28.13
N ASP A 2 -17.52 36.43 -27.27
CA ASP A 2 -18.69 36.37 -26.36
C ASP A 2 -18.73 35.23 -25.34
N ASP A 3 -18.61 35.57 -24.09
CA ASP A 3 -19.58 36.14 -23.11
C ASP A 3 -20.55 35.11 -22.53
N SER A 4 -20.47 34.97 -21.24
CA SER A 4 -21.51 35.20 -20.25
C SER A 4 -21.53 34.24 -19.08
N LEU A 5 -21.33 34.81 -17.90
CA LEU A 5 -22.13 34.71 -16.68
C LEU A 5 -22.47 33.33 -16.08
N SER A 6 -21.88 33.07 -14.92
CA SER A 6 -22.70 32.86 -13.72
C SER A 6 -21.87 32.79 -12.42
N THR A 7 -22.27 33.62 -11.52
CA THR A 7 -21.87 33.96 -10.16
C THR A 7 -21.74 32.79 -9.16
N PRO A 8 -20.93 32.97 -8.13
CA PRO A 8 -20.87 32.05 -6.99
C PRO A 8 -21.81 32.46 -5.87
N LEU A 9 -22.65 31.55 -5.43
CA LEU A 9 -23.40 31.63 -4.18
C LEU A 9 -22.86 30.56 -3.25
N SER A 10 -22.27 31.02 -2.15
CA SER A 10 -22.30 30.43 -0.79
C SER A 10 -21.00 30.64 0.00
N TRP A 11 -20.73 31.89 0.32
CA TRP A 11 -19.80 32.22 1.44
C TRP A 11 -20.45 33.35 2.24
N CYS A 12 -21.47 33.03 3.02
CA CYS A 12 -22.14 34.01 3.88
C CYS A 12 -22.81 33.36 5.08
N PHE A 13 -22.06 32.56 5.90
CA PHE A 13 -22.61 32.04 7.17
C PHE A 13 -21.65 32.13 8.36
N LEU A 14 -20.51 32.77 8.23
CA LEU A 14 -19.52 32.92 9.33
C LEU A 14 -19.16 34.36 9.67
N CYS A 15 -19.96 35.33 9.28
CA CYS A 15 -19.73 36.75 9.56
C CYS A 15 -20.82 37.41 10.41
N ARG A 16 -21.49 36.65 11.29
CA ARG A 16 -22.57 37.19 12.18
C ARG A 16 -22.30 37.05 13.68
N LEU A 17 -21.07 36.78 14.08
CA LEU A 17 -20.70 36.71 15.51
C LEU A 17 -19.59 37.67 15.93
N CYS A 18 -19.17 38.59 15.10
CA CYS A 18 -18.14 39.59 15.43
C CYS A 18 -18.64 41.06 15.39
N ARG A 19 -19.94 41.31 15.53
CA ARG A 19 -20.50 42.69 15.53
C ARG A 19 -21.40 42.97 16.73
N ASN A 20 -20.96 42.62 17.91
CA ASN A 20 -21.68 43.08 19.13
C ASN A 20 -20.74 43.26 20.34
N ARG A 21 -19.63 43.96 20.13
CA ARG A 21 -18.73 44.35 21.23
C ARG A 21 -18.15 45.74 21.05
N GLN A 22 -19.00 46.69 20.59
CA GLN A 22 -18.62 48.11 20.61
C GLN A 22 -19.89 48.98 20.63
N GLN A 23 -20.62 48.93 21.77
CA GLN A 23 -21.57 49.99 22.15
C GLN A 23 -22.06 49.71 23.58
N ILE A 24 -21.28 49.98 24.56
CA ILE A 24 -21.70 50.40 25.93
C ILE A 24 -20.46 51.07 26.54
N SER A 25 -20.19 52.31 26.17
CA SER A 25 -19.43 53.26 26.95
C SER A 25 -20.01 54.65 26.69
N ASN A 26 -21.12 54.95 27.34
CA ASN A 26 -21.55 56.34 27.55
C ASN A 26 -22.34 56.40 28.83
N GLY A 27 -21.76 56.89 29.85
CA GLY A 27 -22.14 58.06 30.59
C GLY A 27 -23.45 57.90 31.41
N PHE A 28 -23.36 57.45 32.65
CA PHE A 28 -24.34 57.81 33.67
C PHE A 28 -23.59 58.61 34.74
N GLU A 29 -23.44 59.95 34.46
CA GLU A 29 -23.13 60.93 35.51
C GLU A 29 -24.37 61.17 36.35
N TRP A 30 -24.34 60.85 37.66
CA TRP A 30 -25.26 61.33 38.66
C TRP A 30 -24.84 62.71 39.12
N LYS A 31 -25.52 63.75 38.63
CA LYS A 31 -25.45 65.09 39.17
C LYS A 31 -26.24 65.10 40.52
N ILE A 32 -25.51 65.21 41.62
CA ILE A 32 -26.08 65.54 42.92
C ILE A 32 -26.36 67.05 42.84
N GLN A 33 -27.63 67.43 42.83
CA GLN A 33 -28.10 68.81 42.95
C GLN A 33 -28.30 69.14 44.42
N LEU A 34 -27.33 69.86 45.00
CA LEU A 34 -27.47 70.49 46.29
C LEU A 34 -28.43 71.70 46.18
N SER A 35 -29.63 71.53 46.67
CA SER A 35 -30.58 72.64 46.91
C SER A 35 -30.33 73.19 48.27
N ASN A 36 -29.74 74.37 48.31
CA ASN A 36 -29.63 75.22 49.47
C ASN A 36 -30.97 75.94 49.64
N THR A 37 -31.72 75.76 50.70
CA THR A 37 -32.80 76.68 51.13
C THR A 37 -32.66 77.03 52.60
N ASP A 38 -32.71 78.24 52.77
CA ASP A 38 -32.43 79.13 53.84
C ASP A 38 -33.32 78.96 55.06
N LYS A 39 -32.83 79.47 56.18
CA LYS A 39 -33.36 79.51 57.57
C LYS A 39 -34.66 80.24 57.75
N THR A 40 -35.44 79.72 58.66
CA THR A 40 -36.09 80.62 59.67
C THR A 40 -36.39 79.84 60.99
N PRO A 41 -36.16 80.42 62.18
CA PRO A 41 -36.35 79.73 63.45
C PRO A 41 -37.79 79.85 63.92
N ALA A 42 -38.40 78.75 64.36
CA ALA A 42 -39.71 78.70 64.96
C ALA A 42 -39.60 78.47 66.47
N PRO A 43 -40.59 78.91 67.21
CA PRO A 43 -40.50 79.24 68.68
C PRO A 43 -40.53 78.00 69.60
N VAL A 44 -39.92 78.23 70.75
CA VAL A 44 -39.81 77.31 71.89
C VAL A 44 -41.17 76.98 72.45
N VAL A 45 -41.59 75.69 72.47
CA VAL A 45 -42.74 75.17 73.21
C VAL A 45 -42.21 74.32 74.37
N PRO A 46 -42.76 74.46 75.61
CA PRO A 46 -42.19 73.82 76.77
C PRO A 46 -42.39 72.32 76.84
N ALA A 47 -41.41 71.65 77.38
CA ALA A 47 -41.31 70.22 77.48
C ALA A 47 -42.42 69.57 78.23
N LYS A 48 -43.05 68.55 77.66
CA LYS A 48 -43.97 67.60 78.33
C LYS A 48 -43.15 66.50 78.98
N PRO A 49 -43.50 66.02 80.16
CA PRO A 49 -42.71 65.04 80.89
C PRO A 49 -42.55 63.73 80.15
N ALA A 50 -41.35 63.14 80.23
CA ALA A 50 -40.94 61.92 79.56
C ALA A 50 -41.83 60.75 79.99
N ALA A 51 -42.38 60.07 78.98
CA ALA A 51 -42.97 58.73 79.10
C ALA A 51 -41.87 57.68 79.41
N PRO A 52 -42.13 56.65 80.20
CA PRO A 52 -41.14 55.63 80.53
C PRO A 52 -40.61 54.96 79.30
N ALA A 53 -39.27 54.82 79.24
CA ALA A 53 -38.57 54.20 78.13
C ALA A 53 -39.08 52.79 77.87
N ALA A 54 -39.56 52.56 76.63
CA ALA A 54 -39.91 51.22 76.18
C ALA A 54 -38.68 50.31 76.27
N PRO A 55 -38.80 49.04 76.58
CA PRO A 55 -37.67 48.13 76.69
C PRO A 55 -37.00 47.99 75.36
N VAL A 56 -35.69 48.25 75.32
CA VAL A 56 -34.85 48.06 74.16
C VAL A 56 -34.86 46.55 73.80
N VAL A 57 -35.64 46.20 72.78
CA VAL A 57 -35.60 44.83 72.23
C VAL A 57 -34.22 44.64 71.61
N GLN A 58 -33.34 43.97 72.32
CA GLN A 58 -32.08 43.49 71.78
C GLN A 58 -32.40 42.46 70.69
N ILE A 59 -32.36 42.90 69.46
CA ILE A 59 -32.40 41.99 68.29
C ILE A 59 -31.16 41.12 68.37
N ARG A 60 -31.33 39.89 68.85
CA ARG A 60 -30.23 38.90 68.77
C ARG A 60 -29.87 38.72 67.31
N PRO A 61 -28.57 38.79 66.92
CA PRO A 61 -28.15 38.51 65.52
C PRO A 61 -28.59 37.11 65.13
N VAL A 62 -29.37 37.00 64.06
CA VAL A 62 -29.98 35.76 63.53
C VAL A 62 -28.95 34.72 63.14
N ALA A 63 -27.70 35.11 62.95
CA ALA A 63 -26.62 34.19 62.67
C ALA A 63 -25.40 34.49 63.56
N SER A 64 -24.98 33.50 64.35
CA SER A 64 -23.69 33.55 65.01
C SER A 64 -22.56 33.47 63.93
N PRO A 65 -21.45 34.21 64.11
CA PRO A 65 -20.33 34.10 63.12
C PRO A 65 -19.90 32.65 63.01
N ALA A 66 -19.76 32.16 61.72
CA ALA A 66 -19.45 30.79 61.45
C ALA A 66 -18.06 30.44 62.03
N LYS A 67 -18.04 29.68 63.13
CA LYS A 67 -16.77 29.15 63.68
C LYS A 67 -16.34 27.95 62.92
N LEU A 68 -15.12 27.96 62.37
CA LEU A 68 -14.46 26.84 61.70
C LEU A 68 -14.42 25.62 62.64
N LYS A 69 -15.29 24.63 62.39
CA LYS A 69 -15.34 23.38 63.16
C LYS A 69 -14.10 22.55 62.84
N LYS A 70 -13.59 21.72 63.77
CA LYS A 70 -12.43 20.82 63.60
C LYS A 70 -12.52 19.96 62.30
N ARG A 71 -13.76 19.63 61.87
CA ARG A 71 -14.01 18.88 60.60
C ARG A 71 -13.63 19.66 59.35
N HIS A 72 -13.76 21.00 59.31
CA HIS A 72 -13.34 21.80 58.13
C HIS A 72 -11.83 21.91 58.05
N ARG A 73 -11.13 21.90 59.20
CA ARG A 73 -9.65 21.83 59.20
C ARG A 73 -9.16 20.47 58.64
N GLY A 74 -9.79 19.33 59.01
CA GLY A 74 -9.47 18.02 58.46
C GLY A 74 -9.72 17.92 56.96
N LEU A 75 -10.80 18.51 56.46
CA LEU A 75 -11.10 18.59 55.01
C LEU A 75 -10.05 19.45 54.29
N MET A 76 -9.70 20.59 54.87
CA MET A 76 -8.73 21.51 54.27
C MET A 76 -7.30 20.92 54.27
N THR A 77 -6.90 20.23 55.37
CA THR A 77 -5.60 19.52 55.37
C THR A 77 -5.56 18.32 54.39
N SER A 78 -6.66 17.56 54.31
CA SER A 78 -6.78 16.46 53.33
C SER A 78 -6.73 16.99 51.89
N PHE A 79 -7.39 18.08 51.56
CA PHE A 79 -7.32 18.72 50.26
C PHE A 79 -5.90 19.20 49.92
N MET A 80 -5.28 19.90 50.90
CA MET A 80 -3.94 20.42 50.73
C MET A 80 -2.93 19.30 50.48
N LEU A 81 -3.01 18.19 51.21
CA LEU A 81 -2.07 17.09 51.14
C LEU A 81 -2.31 16.19 49.91
N LEU A 82 -3.57 15.95 49.54
CA LEU A 82 -3.91 14.99 48.48
C LEU A 82 -4.01 15.64 47.08
N VAL A 83 -4.34 16.93 46.99
CA VAL A 83 -4.51 17.64 45.73
C VAL A 83 -3.38 18.64 45.50
N LEU A 84 -3.14 19.53 46.47
CA LEU A 84 -2.24 20.66 46.22
C LEU A 84 -0.76 20.26 46.28
N VAL A 85 -0.34 19.37 47.21
CA VAL A 85 1.04 18.92 47.28
C VAL A 85 1.49 18.17 46.00
N PRO A 86 0.76 17.14 45.49
CA PRO A 86 1.13 16.49 44.24
C PRO A 86 1.10 17.45 43.06
N LEU A 87 0.14 18.37 43.00
CA LEU A 87 0.06 19.36 41.91
C LEU A 87 1.26 20.31 41.90
N VAL A 88 1.70 20.78 43.05
CA VAL A 88 2.88 21.64 43.21
C VAL A 88 4.14 20.85 42.84
N LEU A 89 4.28 19.60 43.30
CA LEU A 89 5.41 18.76 42.95
C LEU A 89 5.47 18.50 41.44
N ALA A 90 4.32 18.18 40.82
CA ALA A 90 4.24 17.99 39.34
C ALA A 90 4.56 19.29 38.61
N SER A 91 4.13 20.44 39.11
CA SER A 91 4.46 21.75 38.53
C SER A 91 5.96 22.02 38.61
N ILE A 92 6.59 21.80 39.76
CA ILE A 92 8.04 21.97 39.94
C ILE A 92 8.81 21.06 39.00
N TYR A 93 8.35 19.80 38.88
CA TYR A 93 8.94 18.85 37.94
C TYR A 93 8.85 19.33 36.48
N LEU A 94 7.66 19.72 36.02
CA LEU A 94 7.41 20.13 34.63
C LEU A 94 8.10 21.43 34.21
N TRP A 95 8.32 22.37 35.15
CA TRP A 95 9.03 23.63 34.84
C TRP A 95 10.51 23.63 35.19
N GLY A 96 10.96 22.71 36.08
CA GLY A 96 12.34 22.68 36.55
C GLY A 96 13.20 21.54 36.01
N PHE A 97 12.58 20.39 35.73
CA PHE A 97 13.32 19.17 35.36
C PHE A 97 12.94 18.65 33.98
N ALA A 98 11.68 18.77 33.55
CA ALA A 98 11.23 18.26 32.26
C ALA A 98 11.80 19.11 31.12
N GLU A 99 12.51 18.46 30.20
CA GLU A 99 13.10 19.11 29.04
C GLU A 99 12.08 19.41 27.96
N ASP A 100 12.40 20.42 27.16
CA ASP A 100 11.60 20.81 26.01
C ASP A 100 11.80 19.78 24.88
N GLN A 101 10.70 19.38 24.24
CA GLN A 101 10.72 18.46 23.12
C GLN A 101 10.24 19.17 21.85
N TYR A 102 10.97 18.98 20.78
CA TYR A 102 10.74 19.54 19.46
C TYR A 102 10.12 18.50 18.57
N ALA A 103 9.13 18.88 17.77
CA ALA A 103 8.43 17.98 16.87
C ALA A 103 8.81 18.20 15.41
N SER A 104 9.41 17.21 14.77
CA SER A 104 9.55 17.17 13.31
C SER A 104 8.40 16.38 12.70
N THR A 105 7.66 17.01 11.79
CA THR A 105 6.54 16.37 11.09
C THR A 105 6.93 16.09 9.64
N THR A 106 6.64 14.89 9.16
CA THR A 106 6.80 14.51 7.76
C THR A 106 5.56 13.75 7.31
N GLY A 107 5.22 13.89 6.01
CA GLY A 107 4.09 13.20 5.42
C GLY A 107 4.50 12.52 4.13
N PHE A 108 4.11 11.25 3.97
CA PHE A 108 4.40 10.47 2.77
C PHE A 108 3.28 9.48 2.45
N THR A 109 3.30 9.02 1.22
CA THR A 109 2.35 8.01 0.70
C THR A 109 3.09 7.04 -0.19
N VAL A 110 2.63 5.80 -0.22
CA VAL A 110 3.10 4.81 -1.19
C VAL A 110 2.18 4.87 -2.41
N ARG A 111 2.76 5.13 -3.57
CA ARG A 111 2.04 5.14 -4.84
C ARG A 111 2.58 4.06 -5.76
N GLN A 112 1.67 3.41 -6.47
CA GLN A 112 1.99 2.51 -7.56
C GLN A 112 1.84 3.27 -8.87
N GLU A 113 2.79 3.10 -9.78
CA GLU A 113 2.69 3.67 -11.12
C GLU A 113 1.64 2.85 -11.91
N GLU A 114 0.39 3.31 -11.90
CA GLU A 114 -0.63 2.78 -12.79
C GLU A 114 -0.27 3.18 -14.22
N GLY A 115 0.36 2.24 -14.95
CA GLY A 115 0.62 2.43 -16.37
C GLY A 115 -0.69 2.70 -17.10
N GLY A 116 -0.83 3.92 -17.63
CA GLY A 116 -1.97 4.40 -18.38
C GLY A 116 -2.25 3.59 -19.65
N GLY A 117 -2.61 2.33 -19.48
CA GLY A 117 -3.17 1.50 -20.53
C GLY A 117 -4.69 1.59 -20.50
N ASN A 118 -5.27 1.82 -21.64
CA ASN A 118 -6.68 2.00 -22.04
C ASN A 118 -7.71 1.01 -21.44
N SER A 119 -7.61 0.65 -20.17
CA SER A 119 -8.52 -0.26 -19.46
C SER A 119 -9.55 0.50 -18.60
N GLY A 120 -9.97 1.68 -19.04
CA GLY A 120 -10.91 2.55 -18.31
C GLY A 120 -12.25 1.90 -17.92
N LEU A 121 -12.63 0.80 -18.56
CA LEU A 121 -13.84 0.04 -18.18
C LEU A 121 -13.53 -1.08 -17.15
N LEU A 122 -12.32 -1.68 -17.18
CA LEU A 122 -11.95 -2.73 -16.22
C LEU A 122 -11.42 -2.14 -14.91
N SER A 123 -10.76 -0.98 -14.93
CA SER A 123 -10.30 -0.28 -13.73
C SER A 123 -11.46 0.23 -12.87
N GLY A 124 -12.59 0.63 -13.50
CA GLY A 124 -13.82 0.97 -12.79
C GLY A 124 -14.41 -0.23 -12.02
N LEU A 125 -14.32 -1.43 -12.56
CA LEU A 125 -14.80 -2.64 -11.90
C LEU A 125 -13.84 -3.10 -10.79
N ALA A 126 -12.53 -2.95 -10.97
CA ALA A 126 -11.51 -3.25 -9.97
C ALA A 126 -11.58 -2.30 -8.75
N ALA A 127 -11.90 -1.02 -8.96
CA ALA A 127 -12.16 -0.07 -7.88
C ALA A 127 -13.41 -0.46 -7.04
N PHE A 128 -14.41 -1.08 -7.67
CA PHE A 128 -15.62 -1.58 -6.98
C PHE A 128 -15.37 -2.87 -6.18
N THR A 129 -14.39 -3.68 -6.55
CA THR A 129 -14.06 -4.95 -5.86
C THR A 129 -13.03 -4.79 -4.75
N GLY A 130 -12.64 -3.56 -4.39
CA GLY A 130 -11.78 -3.29 -3.24
C GLY A 130 -10.28 -3.58 -3.47
N GLY A 131 -9.86 -3.71 -4.71
CA GLY A 131 -8.47 -3.98 -5.08
C GLY A 131 -7.58 -2.73 -5.09
N SER A 132 -7.52 -1.97 -3.99
CA SER A 132 -6.52 -0.91 -3.84
C SER A 132 -5.19 -1.52 -3.35
N GLY A 133 -4.37 -2.00 -4.27
CA GLY A 133 -3.03 -2.52 -3.94
C GLY A 133 -2.19 -1.52 -3.12
N GLY A 134 -2.40 -0.23 -3.29
CA GLY A 134 -1.70 0.82 -2.56
C GLY A 134 -2.02 0.89 -1.06
N ALA A 135 -3.23 0.51 -0.63
CA ALA A 135 -3.57 0.51 0.80
C ALA A 135 -2.83 -0.61 1.56
N ALA A 136 -2.73 -1.80 0.97
CA ALA A 136 -2.01 -2.92 1.59
C ALA A 136 -0.51 -2.61 1.77
N ASP A 137 0.11 -1.94 0.81
CA ASP A 137 1.52 -1.57 0.88
C ASP A 137 1.77 -0.49 1.95
N THR A 138 0.82 0.45 2.10
CA THR A 138 0.86 1.48 3.14
C THR A 138 0.64 0.88 4.54
N ASP A 139 -0.23 -0.15 4.66
CA ASP A 139 -0.40 -0.91 5.92
C ASP A 139 0.93 -1.60 6.34
N VAL A 140 1.63 -2.23 5.40
CA VAL A 140 2.93 -2.87 5.66
C VAL A 140 3.96 -1.84 6.12
N LEU A 141 4.02 -0.69 5.47
CA LEU A 141 4.93 0.39 5.84
C LEU A 141 4.62 0.97 7.23
N TYR A 142 3.33 1.12 7.56
CA TYR A 142 2.90 1.56 8.89
C TYR A 142 3.37 0.59 9.99
N GLU A 143 3.20 -0.71 9.79
CA GLU A 143 3.68 -1.72 10.73
C GLU A 143 5.21 -1.77 10.80
N PHE A 144 5.92 -1.61 9.67
CA PHE A 144 7.38 -1.54 9.63
C PHE A 144 7.92 -0.41 10.49
N ILE A 145 7.36 0.82 10.37
CA ILE A 145 7.83 1.98 11.16
C ILE A 145 7.61 1.79 12.67
N ARG A 146 6.69 0.93 13.08
CA ARG A 146 6.42 0.59 14.48
C ARG A 146 7.16 -0.66 14.95
N SER A 147 7.82 -1.37 14.06
CA SER A 147 8.47 -2.65 14.34
C SER A 147 9.80 -2.46 15.08
N GLN A 148 10.27 -3.54 15.70
CA GLN A 148 11.61 -3.61 16.29
C GLN A 148 12.71 -3.53 15.23
N GLU A 149 12.40 -3.92 13.99
CA GLU A 149 13.36 -3.95 12.89
C GLU A 149 13.86 -2.55 12.53
N ILE A 150 12.95 -1.59 12.35
CA ILE A 150 13.35 -0.20 12.06
C ILE A 150 14.14 0.42 13.22
N VAL A 151 13.73 0.12 14.47
CA VAL A 151 14.43 0.62 15.67
C VAL A 151 15.86 0.12 15.68
N LYS A 152 16.08 -1.15 15.36
CA LYS A 152 17.41 -1.73 15.27
C LYS A 152 18.25 -1.09 14.16
N ILE A 153 17.69 -0.93 12.97
CA ILE A 153 18.38 -0.33 11.82
C ILE A 153 18.77 1.12 12.13
N ILE A 154 17.86 1.90 12.71
CA ILE A 154 18.12 3.30 13.06
C ILE A 154 19.13 3.40 14.21
N ASP A 155 19.07 2.49 15.19
CA ASP A 155 20.03 2.44 16.30
C ASP A 155 21.46 2.13 15.81
N GLU A 156 21.61 1.29 14.79
CA GLU A 156 22.90 1.02 14.15
C GLU A 156 23.46 2.25 13.40
N HIS A 157 22.60 3.12 12.85
CA HIS A 157 23.01 4.30 12.08
C HIS A 157 23.27 5.55 12.94
N ILE A 158 22.40 5.83 13.90
CA ILE A 158 22.40 7.11 14.64
C ILE A 158 22.41 6.96 16.16
N ASP A 159 22.59 5.76 16.71
CA ASP A 159 22.59 5.46 18.14
C ASP A 159 21.45 6.17 18.91
N ILE A 160 20.28 5.54 18.94
CA ILE A 160 19.07 6.05 19.61
C ILE A 160 19.34 6.39 21.09
N ALA A 161 20.19 5.58 21.77
CA ALA A 161 20.50 5.83 23.15
C ALA A 161 21.26 7.16 23.34
N SER A 162 22.18 7.53 22.45
CA SER A 162 22.91 8.79 22.56
C SER A 162 22.01 10.02 22.37
N ILE A 163 20.99 9.94 21.49
CA ILE A 163 20.04 11.04 21.22
C ILE A 163 19.09 11.23 22.39
N TYR A 164 18.60 10.12 22.97
CA TYR A 164 17.49 10.18 23.94
C TYR A 164 17.91 9.98 25.40
N SER A 165 19.16 9.59 25.70
CA SER A 165 19.63 9.40 27.09
C SER A 165 20.09 10.68 27.76
N GLN A 166 20.38 11.73 27.01
CA GLN A 166 20.90 13.02 27.52
C GLN A 166 21.94 12.86 28.64
N GLU A 167 23.20 12.73 28.27
CA GLU A 167 24.30 12.71 29.23
C GLU A 167 24.27 13.98 30.12
N GLY A 168 23.87 13.79 31.38
CA GLY A 168 23.98 14.80 32.42
C GLY A 168 22.67 15.40 32.97
N LYS A 169 21.51 15.10 32.40
CA LYS A 169 20.22 15.52 32.94
C LYS A 169 19.31 14.30 33.14
N ASN A 170 19.23 13.85 34.37
CA ASN A 170 18.36 12.73 34.76
C ASN A 170 16.88 13.16 34.73
N ASP A 171 16.26 13.19 33.57
CA ASP A 171 14.81 13.19 33.48
C ASP A 171 14.28 11.76 33.55
N PRO A 172 13.76 11.30 34.69
CA PRO A 172 13.41 9.89 34.91
C PRO A 172 12.13 9.48 34.13
N VAL A 173 11.41 10.43 33.54
CA VAL A 173 10.12 10.18 32.88
C VAL A 173 10.21 10.28 31.37
N PHE A 174 10.97 11.23 30.85
CA PHE A 174 11.03 11.50 29.42
C PHE A 174 12.36 11.07 28.75
N SER A 175 13.43 10.75 29.49
CA SER A 175 14.65 10.27 28.88
C SER A 175 14.75 8.74 28.83
N LEU A 176 15.53 8.21 27.90
CA LEU A 176 15.85 6.80 27.76
C LEU A 176 17.07 6.47 28.64
N TRP A 177 17.11 5.29 29.24
CA TRP A 177 18.27 4.83 29.99
C TRP A 177 19.42 4.45 29.05
N PRO A 178 20.68 4.77 29.36
CA PRO A 178 21.81 4.48 28.48
C PRO A 178 21.98 2.99 28.15
N ASP A 179 21.70 2.12 29.11
CA ASP A 179 21.79 0.66 28.98
C ASP A 179 20.45 0.01 28.59
N ALA A 180 19.58 0.73 27.89
CA ALA A 180 18.27 0.24 27.50
C ALA A 180 18.36 -0.93 26.54
N THR A 181 17.58 -1.99 26.81
CA THR A 181 17.42 -3.12 25.89
C THR A 181 16.70 -2.71 24.63
N ILE A 182 16.73 -3.55 23.59
CA ILE A 182 16.01 -3.24 22.34
C ILE A 182 14.49 -3.14 22.54
N GLU A 183 13.94 -3.88 23.49
CA GLU A 183 12.53 -3.81 23.88
C GLU A 183 12.22 -2.47 24.57
N ASP A 184 13.11 -2.00 25.45
CA ASP A 184 12.96 -0.69 26.08
C ASP A 184 13.05 0.44 25.05
N LYS A 185 13.98 0.31 24.09
CA LYS A 185 14.11 1.24 22.95
C LYS A 185 12.86 1.25 22.09
N LEU A 186 12.22 0.09 21.83
CA LEU A 186 10.98 -0.01 21.08
C LEU A 186 9.81 0.66 21.80
N ASP A 187 9.65 0.41 23.11
CA ASP A 187 8.61 1.05 23.92
C ASP A 187 8.78 2.57 23.98
N TYR A 188 10.02 3.01 24.05
CA TYR A 188 10.36 4.42 24.00
C TYR A 188 10.09 5.04 22.63
N TRP A 189 10.49 4.34 21.56
CA TRP A 189 10.24 4.73 20.18
C TRP A 189 8.77 4.96 19.89
N GLN A 190 7.90 4.06 20.32
CA GLN A 190 6.45 4.20 20.11
C GLN A 190 5.84 5.40 20.83
N ARG A 191 6.50 5.95 21.84
CA ARG A 191 6.10 7.20 22.52
C ARG A 191 6.59 8.45 21.81
N MET A 192 7.82 8.41 21.28
CA MET A 192 8.47 9.55 20.62
C MET A 192 8.11 9.65 19.14
N VAL A 193 7.89 8.53 18.46
CA VAL A 193 7.53 8.48 17.06
C VAL A 193 6.03 8.19 16.93
N ARG A 194 5.27 9.22 16.65
CA ARG A 194 3.81 9.15 16.54
C ARG A 194 3.41 9.09 15.09
N ILE A 195 2.66 8.05 14.72
CA ILE A 195 2.22 7.81 13.36
C ILE A 195 0.71 7.97 13.30
N SER A 196 0.24 8.84 12.42
CA SER A 196 -1.16 8.97 12.03
C SER A 196 -1.32 8.41 10.62
N TYR A 197 -2.20 7.42 10.47
CA TYR A 197 -2.44 6.77 9.19
C TYR A 197 -3.92 6.91 8.79
N ASP A 198 -4.16 7.64 7.70
CA ASP A 198 -5.47 7.71 7.05
C ASP A 198 -5.59 6.60 6.01
N LYS A 199 -6.28 5.53 6.38
CA LYS A 199 -6.53 4.37 5.49
C LYS A 199 -7.32 4.72 4.24
N THR A 200 -8.16 5.76 4.30
CA THR A 200 -9.00 6.18 3.17
C THR A 200 -8.18 6.90 2.12
N ALA A 201 -7.27 7.77 2.55
CA ALA A 201 -6.42 8.55 1.67
C ALA A 201 -5.08 7.86 1.36
N GLY A 202 -4.71 6.80 2.11
CA GLY A 202 -3.41 6.15 2.00
C GLY A 202 -2.25 7.06 2.42
N LEU A 203 -2.52 8.02 3.32
CA LEU A 203 -1.55 9.00 3.77
C LEU A 203 -1.00 8.63 5.15
N ILE A 204 0.32 8.64 5.28
CA ILE A 204 1.01 8.51 6.57
C ILE A 204 1.56 9.89 6.95
N GLU A 205 1.18 10.35 8.13
CA GLU A 205 1.79 11.50 8.80
C GLU A 205 2.61 10.99 9.99
N LEU A 206 3.89 11.29 9.98
CA LEU A 206 4.82 10.90 11.00
C LEU A 206 5.25 12.14 11.77
N ARG A 207 5.18 12.08 13.11
CA ARG A 207 5.66 13.11 14.01
C ARG A 207 6.70 12.53 14.94
N VAL A 208 7.92 13.00 14.81
CA VAL A 208 9.08 12.59 15.61
C VAL A 208 9.37 13.65 16.66
N LEU A 209 9.45 13.24 17.91
CA LEU A 209 9.82 14.10 19.03
C LEU A 209 11.27 13.83 19.42
N ALA A 210 12.06 14.88 19.63
CA ALA A 210 13.40 14.80 20.20
C ALA A 210 13.69 16.04 21.05
N PHE A 211 14.80 16.03 21.78
CA PHE A 211 15.17 17.12 22.69
C PHE A 211 15.82 18.30 21.95
N SER A 212 16.29 18.10 20.71
CA SER A 212 16.74 19.19 19.85
C SER A 212 16.01 19.17 18.49
N PRO A 213 15.84 20.34 17.82
CA PRO A 213 15.21 20.42 16.50
C PRO A 213 15.98 19.63 15.45
N GLU A 214 17.32 19.64 15.54
CA GLU A 214 18.24 18.97 14.64
C GLU A 214 18.06 17.44 14.72
N GLU A 215 18.02 16.90 15.94
CA GLU A 215 17.83 15.47 16.19
C GLU A 215 16.44 15.00 15.74
N ALA A 216 15.38 15.75 16.04
CA ALA A 216 14.03 15.44 15.58
C ALA A 216 13.96 15.34 14.05
N GLN A 217 14.60 16.28 13.35
CA GLN A 217 14.66 16.26 11.90
C GLN A 217 15.54 15.14 11.36
N MET A 218 16.68 14.86 12.00
CA MET A 218 17.59 13.78 11.62
C MET A 218 16.91 12.43 11.70
N VAL A 219 16.28 12.11 12.85
CA VAL A 219 15.53 10.86 13.03
C VAL A 219 14.39 10.75 12.01
N ALA A 220 13.64 11.84 11.77
CA ALA A 220 12.57 11.84 10.79
C ALA A 220 13.08 11.57 9.35
N ARG A 221 14.23 12.12 8.97
CA ARG A 221 14.87 11.85 7.68
C ARG A 221 15.30 10.40 7.54
N GLU A 222 15.89 9.83 8.60
CA GLU A 222 16.34 8.45 8.61
C GLU A 222 15.18 7.48 8.48
N ILE A 223 14.06 7.72 9.19
CA ILE A 223 12.84 6.92 9.03
C ILE A 223 12.34 6.94 7.58
N VAL A 224 12.32 8.11 6.94
CA VAL A 224 11.90 8.22 5.53
C VAL A 224 12.86 7.49 4.60
N ALA A 225 14.18 7.59 4.83
CA ALA A 225 15.20 6.92 4.02
C ALA A 225 15.10 5.39 4.12
N GLU A 226 14.99 4.85 5.34
CA GLU A 226 14.85 3.40 5.55
C GLU A 226 13.49 2.88 5.08
N SER A 227 12.42 3.69 5.21
CA SER A 227 11.12 3.37 4.61
C SER A 227 11.19 3.27 3.09
N GLN A 228 11.93 4.16 2.45
CA GLN A 228 12.12 4.12 0.99
C GLN A 228 12.96 2.91 0.56
N LYS A 229 13.98 2.56 1.33
CA LYS A 229 14.82 1.39 1.08
C LYS A 229 14.00 0.11 1.20
N MET A 230 13.18 -0.04 2.25
CA MET A 230 12.28 -1.17 2.42
C MET A 230 11.30 -1.33 1.25
N ILE A 231 10.67 -0.23 0.78
CA ILE A 231 9.80 -0.27 -0.40
C ILE A 231 10.57 -0.69 -1.66
N ASN A 232 11.81 -0.24 -1.84
CA ASN A 232 12.64 -0.63 -2.96
C ASN A 232 13.02 -2.13 -2.90
N GLU A 233 13.32 -2.66 -1.73
CA GLU A 233 13.61 -4.08 -1.50
C GLU A 233 12.36 -4.94 -1.76
N LEU A 234 11.20 -4.52 -1.27
CA LEU A 234 9.93 -5.18 -1.55
C LEU A 234 9.65 -5.24 -3.06
N ASN A 235 9.88 -4.13 -3.77
CA ASN A 235 9.77 -4.08 -5.23
C ASN A 235 10.74 -5.05 -5.93
N ALA A 236 11.97 -5.18 -5.42
CA ALA A 236 12.97 -6.09 -6.00
C ALA A 236 12.52 -7.55 -5.84
N VAL A 237 11.99 -7.93 -4.68
CA VAL A 237 11.45 -9.28 -4.43
C VAL A 237 10.26 -9.58 -5.34
N VAL A 238 9.28 -8.67 -5.42
CA VAL A 238 8.09 -8.84 -6.27
C VAL A 238 8.48 -8.96 -7.74
N ARG A 239 9.43 -8.14 -8.22
CA ARG A 239 9.95 -8.24 -9.59
C ARG A 239 10.64 -9.58 -9.85
N ALA A 240 11.50 -10.02 -8.94
CA ALA A 240 12.21 -11.29 -9.06
C ALA A 240 11.23 -12.47 -9.12
N ASP A 241 10.20 -12.48 -8.28
CA ASP A 241 9.19 -13.53 -8.25
C ASP A 241 8.34 -13.55 -9.53
N THR A 242 7.87 -12.40 -9.98
CA THR A 242 7.09 -12.29 -11.23
C THR A 242 7.89 -12.77 -12.45
N MET A 243 9.18 -12.44 -12.50
CA MET A 243 10.05 -12.83 -13.61
C MET A 243 10.47 -14.29 -13.55
N ARG A 244 10.65 -14.87 -12.37
CA ARG A 244 11.18 -16.24 -12.19
C ARG A 244 10.37 -17.29 -12.93
N TYR A 245 9.05 -17.27 -12.80
CA TYR A 245 8.16 -18.22 -13.47
C TYR A 245 8.17 -18.04 -15.01
N ALA A 246 8.14 -16.79 -15.46
CA ALA A 246 8.15 -16.50 -16.90
C ALA A 246 9.47 -16.89 -17.57
N VAL A 247 10.61 -16.71 -16.90
CA VAL A 247 11.92 -17.15 -17.38
C VAL A 247 11.99 -18.67 -17.44
N ALA A 248 11.56 -19.37 -16.39
CA ALA A 248 11.59 -20.83 -16.32
C ALA A 248 10.71 -21.46 -17.41
N ASP A 249 9.49 -20.94 -17.66
CA ASP A 249 8.60 -21.43 -18.71
C ASP A 249 9.18 -21.17 -20.11
N LEU A 250 9.81 -20.01 -20.32
CA LEU A 250 10.50 -19.70 -21.58
C LEU A 250 11.68 -20.64 -21.81
N GLU A 251 12.53 -20.90 -20.82
CA GLU A 251 13.64 -21.83 -20.91
C GLU A 251 13.18 -23.26 -21.24
N GLU A 252 12.11 -23.72 -20.59
CA GLU A 252 11.50 -25.02 -20.85
C GLU A 252 10.97 -25.09 -22.28
N SER A 253 10.24 -24.08 -22.75
CA SER A 253 9.68 -24.04 -24.10
C SER A 253 10.77 -24.00 -25.18
N VAL A 254 11.87 -23.28 -24.96
CA VAL A 254 13.06 -23.28 -25.82
C VAL A 254 13.70 -24.67 -25.90
N ALA A 255 13.83 -25.35 -24.75
CA ALA A 255 14.38 -26.70 -24.69
C ALA A 255 13.50 -27.70 -25.47
N GLN A 256 12.17 -27.64 -25.29
CA GLN A 256 11.23 -28.50 -26.02
C GLN A 256 11.27 -28.23 -27.54
N LEU A 257 11.28 -26.96 -27.96
CA LEU A 257 11.40 -26.61 -29.37
C LEU A 257 12.70 -27.14 -29.98
N LYS A 258 13.81 -27.05 -29.24
CA LYS A 258 15.10 -27.60 -29.70
C LYS A 258 15.03 -29.11 -29.85
N LEU A 259 14.41 -29.83 -28.89
CA LEU A 259 14.24 -31.28 -28.99
C LEU A 259 13.37 -31.70 -30.17
N ALA A 260 12.22 -31.05 -30.37
CA ALA A 260 11.32 -31.33 -31.49
C ALA A 260 12.00 -31.08 -32.84
N ARG A 261 12.73 -29.97 -32.97
CA ARG A 261 13.53 -29.70 -34.18
C ARG A 261 14.65 -30.74 -34.41
N GLN A 262 15.33 -31.14 -33.35
CA GLN A 262 16.36 -32.17 -33.44
C GLN A 262 15.76 -33.53 -33.82
N ALA A 263 14.59 -33.90 -33.30
CA ALA A 263 13.91 -35.13 -33.69
C ALA A 263 13.56 -35.14 -35.15
N LEU A 264 13.00 -34.04 -35.68
CA LEU A 264 12.70 -33.91 -37.11
C LEU A 264 13.97 -33.97 -38.00
N VAL A 265 15.05 -33.29 -37.57
CA VAL A 265 16.35 -33.36 -38.31
C VAL A 265 16.90 -34.77 -38.27
N ARG A 266 16.83 -35.46 -37.13
CA ARG A 266 17.27 -36.85 -37.01
C ARG A 266 16.46 -37.79 -37.93
N PHE A 267 15.12 -37.63 -37.96
CA PHE A 267 14.26 -38.37 -38.88
C PHE A 267 14.71 -38.17 -40.32
N ARG A 268 14.88 -36.93 -40.78
CA ARG A 268 15.35 -36.62 -42.15
C ARG A 268 16.72 -37.21 -42.47
N THR A 269 17.62 -37.23 -41.48
CA THR A 269 18.96 -37.77 -41.65
C THR A 269 18.96 -39.30 -41.78
N VAL A 270 18.10 -39.98 -40.98
CA VAL A 270 18.00 -41.44 -40.99
C VAL A 270 17.24 -41.93 -42.21
N THR A 271 16.12 -41.32 -42.56
CA THR A 271 15.26 -41.73 -43.66
C THR A 271 15.76 -41.20 -45.02
N GLN A 272 16.64 -40.19 -45.03
CA GLN A 272 17.08 -39.43 -46.21
C GLN A 272 15.93 -38.79 -47.01
N ILE A 273 14.75 -38.71 -46.40
CA ILE A 273 13.56 -38.10 -46.97
C ILE A 273 13.38 -36.73 -46.30
N VAL A 274 13.40 -35.67 -47.08
CA VAL A 274 13.23 -34.29 -46.58
C VAL A 274 11.77 -34.00 -46.31
N ASP A 275 10.91 -34.44 -47.22
CA ASP A 275 9.47 -34.28 -47.19
C ASP A 275 8.80 -35.52 -47.79
N PRO A 276 8.17 -36.40 -46.97
CA PRO A 276 7.52 -37.60 -47.48
C PRO A 276 6.32 -37.32 -48.39
N GLU A 277 5.62 -36.21 -48.21
CA GLU A 277 4.47 -35.84 -49.03
C GLU A 277 4.94 -35.45 -50.44
N ALA A 278 5.95 -34.60 -50.55
CA ALA A 278 6.55 -34.25 -51.84
C ALA A 278 7.20 -35.46 -52.56
N ASP A 279 7.78 -36.41 -51.78
CA ASP A 279 8.33 -37.64 -52.34
C ASP A 279 7.22 -38.56 -52.93
N ILE A 280 6.06 -38.65 -52.23
CA ILE A 280 4.88 -39.36 -52.76
C ILE A 280 4.38 -38.71 -54.04
N GLU A 281 4.19 -37.39 -54.05
CA GLU A 281 3.75 -36.68 -55.26
C GLU A 281 4.67 -36.93 -56.42
N GLY A 282 5.97 -36.84 -56.19
CA GLY A 282 6.98 -37.11 -57.21
C GLY A 282 6.89 -38.54 -57.79
N ARG A 283 6.80 -39.55 -56.92
CA ARG A 283 6.68 -40.97 -57.31
C ARG A 283 5.32 -41.26 -57.96
N MET A 284 4.22 -40.72 -57.45
CA MET A 284 2.93 -40.85 -58.13
C MET A 284 2.92 -40.18 -59.50
N GLY A 285 3.63 -39.07 -59.67
CA GLY A 285 3.86 -38.44 -60.97
C GLY A 285 4.58 -39.39 -61.99
N VAL A 286 5.58 -40.11 -61.48
CA VAL A 286 6.28 -41.13 -62.34
C VAL A 286 5.34 -42.28 -62.71
N VAL A 287 4.58 -42.82 -61.77
CA VAL A 287 3.58 -43.87 -61.98
C VAL A 287 2.50 -43.41 -63.00
N ASN A 288 1.98 -42.21 -62.89
CA ASN A 288 1.01 -41.64 -63.83
C ASN A 288 1.58 -41.46 -65.20
N SER A 289 2.83 -41.02 -65.33
CA SER A 289 3.52 -40.88 -66.58
C SER A 289 3.72 -42.26 -67.27
N LEU A 290 4.12 -43.27 -66.48
CA LEU A 290 4.25 -44.66 -66.98
C LEU A 290 2.90 -45.25 -67.41
N GLN A 291 1.80 -44.97 -66.72
CA GLN A 291 0.44 -45.38 -67.08
C GLN A 291 0.00 -44.74 -68.40
N GLN A 292 0.30 -43.47 -68.62
CA GLN A 292 0.04 -42.77 -69.88
C GLN A 292 0.83 -43.39 -71.02
N GLN A 293 2.12 -43.69 -70.80
CA GLN A 293 2.96 -44.42 -71.80
C GLN A 293 2.45 -45.81 -72.07
N LEU A 294 1.94 -46.53 -71.01
CA LEU A 294 1.32 -47.84 -71.15
C LEU A 294 0.08 -47.78 -72.05
N ALA A 295 -0.82 -46.79 -71.73
CA ALA A 295 -2.02 -46.59 -72.54
C ALA A 295 -1.70 -46.29 -74.00
N GLN A 296 -0.71 -45.46 -74.23
CA GLN A 296 -0.24 -45.16 -75.63
C GLN A 296 0.33 -46.37 -76.31
N ALA A 297 1.17 -47.16 -75.64
CA ALA A 297 1.74 -48.39 -76.15
C ALA A 297 0.68 -49.47 -76.45
N LEU A 298 -0.38 -49.57 -75.64
CA LEU A 298 -1.50 -50.46 -75.91
C LEU A 298 -2.35 -50.03 -77.09
N ILE A 299 -2.59 -48.73 -77.27
CA ILE A 299 -3.29 -48.18 -78.45
C ILE A 299 -2.45 -48.50 -79.77
N GLU A 300 -1.15 -48.31 -79.70
CA GLU A 300 -0.27 -48.58 -80.81
C GLU A 300 -0.25 -50.09 -81.15
N HIS A 301 -0.16 -50.98 -80.19
CA HIS A 301 -0.26 -52.40 -80.33
C HIS A 301 -1.60 -52.82 -80.99
N ASP A 302 -2.74 -52.30 -80.49
CA ASP A 302 -4.05 -52.64 -81.02
C ASP A 302 -4.29 -52.10 -82.43
N LEU A 303 -3.73 -50.94 -82.76
CA LEU A 303 -3.74 -50.40 -84.14
C LEU A 303 -2.99 -51.30 -85.09
N VAL A 304 -1.82 -51.78 -84.69
CA VAL A 304 -1.02 -52.72 -85.54
C VAL A 304 -1.71 -54.06 -85.70
N ALA A 305 -2.34 -54.60 -84.63
CA ALA A 305 -3.15 -55.80 -84.60
C ALA A 305 -4.38 -55.68 -85.53
N ALA A 306 -5.08 -54.50 -85.50
CA ALA A 306 -6.27 -54.23 -86.34
C ALA A 306 -5.97 -54.10 -87.82
N THR A 307 -4.72 -53.87 -88.23
CA THR A 307 -4.29 -53.78 -89.64
C THR A 307 -4.02 -55.13 -90.32
N GLY A 308 -4.42 -56.26 -89.69
CA GLY A 308 -4.35 -57.59 -90.25
C GLY A 308 -2.96 -58.24 -90.27
N SER A 309 -2.07 -57.79 -89.39
CA SER A 309 -0.73 -58.34 -89.27
C SER A 309 -0.76 -59.79 -88.76
N GLN A 310 0.10 -60.67 -89.30
CA GLN A 310 0.24 -62.06 -88.83
C GLN A 310 0.79 -62.04 -87.39
N GLU A 311 0.43 -63.06 -86.58
CA GLU A 311 0.84 -63.23 -85.19
C GLU A 311 2.34 -63.15 -84.90
N ASN A 312 3.18 -63.28 -85.94
CA ASN A 312 4.63 -63.18 -85.90
C ASN A 312 5.19 -61.84 -86.48
N ASP A 313 4.39 -60.81 -86.63
CA ASP A 313 4.88 -59.51 -87.09
C ASP A 313 5.87 -58.93 -86.06
N PRO A 314 7.10 -58.57 -86.48
CA PRO A 314 8.14 -57.99 -85.66
C PRO A 314 7.66 -56.74 -84.89
N ARG A 315 6.74 -55.96 -85.45
CA ARG A 315 6.18 -54.76 -84.83
C ARG A 315 5.26 -55.08 -83.63
N LEU A 316 4.40 -56.12 -83.78
CA LEU A 316 3.57 -56.61 -82.68
C LEU A 316 4.40 -57.15 -81.52
N LEU A 317 5.43 -57.91 -81.81
CA LEU A 317 6.37 -58.44 -80.82
C LEU A 317 7.16 -57.33 -80.15
N GLN A 318 7.51 -56.25 -80.85
CA GLN A 318 8.20 -55.10 -80.30
C GLN A 318 7.29 -54.30 -79.38
N ALA A 319 6.03 -53.99 -79.74
CA ALA A 319 5.03 -53.33 -78.93
C ALA A 319 4.69 -54.13 -77.69
N ALA A 320 4.47 -55.46 -77.78
CA ALA A 320 4.24 -56.35 -76.66
C ALA A 320 5.41 -56.35 -75.66
N ARG A 321 6.66 -56.35 -76.12
CA ARG A 321 7.81 -56.21 -75.20
C ARG A 321 7.85 -54.89 -74.52
N LEU A 322 7.55 -53.76 -75.17
CA LEU A 322 7.50 -52.45 -74.60
C LEU A 322 6.41 -52.37 -73.51
N ILE A 323 5.21 -52.89 -73.75
CA ILE A 323 4.11 -52.99 -72.81
C ILE A 323 4.55 -53.79 -71.56
N ASN A 324 5.21 -54.96 -71.77
CA ASN A 324 5.69 -55.77 -70.65
C ASN A 324 6.76 -55.03 -69.82
N VAL A 325 7.70 -54.31 -70.46
CA VAL A 325 8.70 -53.52 -69.76
C VAL A 325 8.04 -52.39 -68.93
N ILE A 326 7.06 -51.64 -69.50
CA ILE A 326 6.38 -50.58 -68.81
C ILE A 326 5.53 -51.13 -67.62
N ARG A 327 4.85 -52.28 -67.86
CA ARG A 327 4.11 -52.96 -66.78
C ARG A 327 5.02 -53.40 -65.63
N ALA A 328 6.13 -54.04 -65.95
CA ALA A 328 7.14 -54.44 -64.98
C ALA A 328 7.70 -53.24 -64.22
N ARG A 329 7.88 -52.11 -64.88
CA ARG A 329 8.35 -50.88 -64.24
C ARG A 329 7.29 -50.27 -63.31
N ILE A 330 6.01 -50.22 -63.70
CA ILE A 330 4.89 -49.79 -62.86
C ILE A 330 4.78 -50.69 -61.60
N GLU A 331 4.90 -52.00 -61.84
CA GLU A 331 4.82 -52.95 -60.70
C GLU A 331 6.03 -52.78 -59.77
N SER A 332 7.24 -52.60 -60.33
CA SER A 332 8.43 -52.31 -59.54
C SER A 332 8.26 -51.01 -58.71
N GLU A 333 7.73 -49.93 -59.31
CA GLU A 333 7.47 -48.69 -58.57
C GLU A 333 6.42 -48.89 -57.48
N ARG A 334 5.31 -49.65 -57.73
CA ARG A 334 4.31 -50.00 -56.77
C ARG A 334 4.83 -50.85 -55.61
N GLN A 335 5.68 -51.86 -55.95
CA GLN A 335 6.33 -52.71 -54.96
C GLN A 335 7.27 -51.91 -54.06
N THR A 336 7.90 -50.85 -54.55
CA THR A 336 8.75 -49.95 -53.82
C THR A 336 7.92 -49.17 -52.77
N PHE A 337 6.64 -48.89 -53.05
CA PHE A 337 5.73 -48.31 -52.02
C PHE A 337 5.37 -49.29 -50.89
N VAL A 338 5.30 -50.58 -51.19
CA VAL A 338 4.86 -51.60 -50.22
C VAL A 338 6.04 -52.27 -49.52
N GLN A 339 7.20 -52.42 -50.21
CA GLN A 339 8.36 -53.14 -49.71
C GLN A 339 9.53 -52.25 -49.27
N SER A 340 9.39 -50.94 -49.20
CA SER A 340 10.45 -50.05 -48.69
C SER A 340 10.77 -50.26 -47.18
N GLY A 341 10.49 -51.46 -46.65
CA GLY A 341 10.90 -51.90 -45.33
C GLY A 341 12.40 -52.15 -45.15
N GLU A 342 13.22 -52.00 -46.17
CA GLU A 342 14.68 -52.12 -46.07
C GLU A 342 15.45 -50.80 -46.28
N VAL A 343 14.79 -49.65 -46.21
CA VAL A 343 15.50 -48.39 -46.04
C VAL A 343 16.04 -48.38 -44.61
N ALA A 344 17.25 -47.91 -44.40
CA ALA A 344 18.02 -47.92 -43.14
C ALA A 344 17.31 -47.38 -41.89
N GLY A 345 16.13 -47.91 -41.53
CA GLY A 345 15.25 -47.55 -40.42
C GLY A 345 14.15 -48.55 -40.15
N GLY A 346 13.95 -49.60 -41.04
CA GLY A 346 13.10 -50.78 -40.74
C GLY A 346 11.59 -50.55 -40.63
N GLY A 347 11.02 -49.46 -41.20
CA GLY A 347 9.59 -49.15 -41.14
C GLY A 347 8.92 -49.11 -42.52
N ASP A 348 7.64 -49.51 -42.60
CA ASP A 348 6.82 -49.36 -43.79
C ASP A 348 6.67 -47.88 -44.17
N TYR A 349 6.62 -47.57 -45.45
CA TYR A 349 6.49 -46.18 -45.92
C TYR A 349 5.29 -45.41 -45.27
N PRO A 350 4.09 -46.04 -45.05
CA PRO A 350 3.01 -45.44 -44.30
C PRO A 350 3.38 -45.11 -42.86
N SER A 351 4.18 -45.94 -42.18
CA SER A 351 4.62 -45.66 -40.80
C SER A 351 5.60 -44.50 -40.72
N MET A 352 6.46 -44.31 -41.75
CA MET A 352 7.37 -43.16 -41.85
C MET A 352 6.59 -41.84 -42.07
N ILE A 353 5.51 -41.88 -42.86
CA ILE A 353 4.62 -40.71 -43.02
C ILE A 353 3.96 -40.34 -41.67
N ALA A 354 3.39 -41.31 -40.97
CA ALA A 354 2.77 -41.10 -39.72
C ALA A 354 3.75 -40.57 -38.64
N GLU A 355 5.00 -41.07 -38.64
CA GLU A 355 6.05 -40.56 -37.75
C GLU A 355 6.44 -39.11 -38.12
N PHE A 356 6.57 -38.79 -39.40
CA PHE A 356 6.87 -37.43 -39.88
C PHE A 356 5.76 -36.46 -39.50
N GLU A 357 4.50 -36.83 -39.73
CA GLU A 357 3.33 -35.99 -39.31
C GLU A 357 3.33 -35.75 -37.82
N ASN A 358 3.56 -36.79 -37.01
CA ASN A 358 3.65 -36.63 -35.55
C ASN A 358 4.77 -35.67 -35.16
N LEU A 359 5.96 -35.79 -35.75
CA LEU A 359 7.09 -34.88 -35.49
C LEU A 359 6.82 -33.45 -35.97
N MET A 360 6.08 -33.28 -37.06
CA MET A 360 5.66 -31.97 -37.56
C MET A 360 4.66 -31.32 -36.60
N VAL A 361 3.66 -32.05 -36.10
CA VAL A 361 2.68 -31.57 -35.09
C VAL A 361 3.39 -31.25 -33.80
N GLU A 362 4.32 -32.10 -33.35
CA GLU A 362 5.11 -31.85 -32.13
C GLU A 362 5.96 -30.58 -32.27
N LYS A 363 6.61 -30.38 -33.43
CA LYS A 363 7.37 -29.16 -33.72
C LYS A 363 6.46 -27.92 -33.73
N GLU A 364 5.32 -28.00 -34.41
CA GLU A 364 4.36 -26.88 -34.48
C GLU A 364 3.82 -26.52 -33.06
N PHE A 365 3.46 -27.54 -32.28
CA PHE A 365 3.05 -27.34 -30.88
C PHE A 365 4.14 -26.68 -30.07
N ALA A 366 5.40 -27.12 -30.19
CA ALA A 366 6.54 -26.53 -29.51
C ALA A 366 6.83 -25.10 -29.99
N GLU A 367 6.65 -24.78 -31.27
CA GLU A 367 6.76 -23.41 -31.80
C GLU A 367 5.68 -22.48 -31.23
N ASN A 368 4.43 -22.95 -31.19
CA ASN A 368 3.33 -22.21 -30.62
C ASN A 368 3.52 -21.98 -29.11
N ARG A 369 3.95 -23.01 -28.37
CA ARG A 369 4.27 -22.89 -26.93
C ARG A 369 5.39 -21.87 -26.69
N TYR A 370 6.47 -21.92 -27.50
CA TYR A 370 7.55 -20.92 -27.41
C TYR A 370 7.05 -19.49 -27.67
N ALA A 371 6.20 -19.29 -28.68
CA ALA A 371 5.65 -17.97 -28.97
C ALA A 371 4.77 -17.44 -27.81
N LEU A 372 3.97 -18.33 -27.18
CA LEU A 372 3.16 -17.98 -26.03
C LEU A 372 4.01 -17.64 -24.79
N SER A 373 5.02 -18.48 -24.47
CA SER A 373 5.91 -18.24 -23.32
C SER A 373 6.80 -17.01 -23.52
N LEU A 374 7.23 -16.71 -24.76
CA LEU A 374 7.93 -15.46 -25.07
C LEU A 374 7.04 -14.24 -24.83
N THR A 375 5.79 -14.31 -25.26
CA THR A 375 4.80 -13.24 -25.03
C THR A 375 4.54 -13.07 -23.54
N ALA A 376 4.38 -14.16 -22.79
CA ALA A 376 4.20 -14.14 -21.35
C ALA A 376 5.41 -13.53 -20.62
N PHE A 377 6.64 -13.87 -21.07
CA PHE A 377 7.86 -13.27 -20.54
C PHE A 377 7.92 -11.75 -20.78
N GLU A 378 7.62 -11.28 -21.98
CA GLU A 378 7.60 -9.84 -22.29
C GLU A 378 6.50 -9.10 -21.50
N LEU A 379 5.34 -9.71 -21.30
CA LEU A 379 4.29 -9.18 -20.44
C LEU A 379 4.73 -9.14 -18.96
N ALA A 380 5.35 -10.21 -18.46
CA ALA A 380 5.87 -10.25 -17.10
C ALA A 380 6.95 -9.18 -16.89
N ARG A 381 7.88 -9.04 -17.84
CA ARG A 381 8.91 -8.00 -17.85
C ARG A 381 8.31 -6.60 -17.83
N SER A 382 7.35 -6.33 -18.70
CA SER A 382 6.64 -5.06 -18.77
C SER A 382 5.89 -4.77 -17.46
N SER A 383 5.21 -5.77 -16.89
CA SER A 383 4.51 -5.65 -15.60
C SER A 383 5.46 -5.42 -14.43
N ALA A 384 6.59 -6.12 -14.40
CA ALA A 384 7.61 -5.95 -13.38
C ALA A 384 8.21 -4.53 -13.36
N VAL A 385 8.31 -3.86 -14.52
CA VAL A 385 8.73 -2.46 -14.60
C VAL A 385 7.62 -1.50 -14.17
N ARG A 386 6.37 -1.76 -14.55
CA ARG A 386 5.23 -0.88 -14.26
C ARG A 386 4.72 -0.97 -12.83
N GLN A 387 4.85 -2.14 -12.18
CA GLN A 387 4.41 -2.36 -10.79
C GLN A 387 5.39 -1.82 -9.75
N SER A 388 6.29 -0.92 -10.15
CA SER A 388 7.20 -0.27 -9.20
C SER A 388 6.39 0.65 -8.26
N ARG A 389 6.49 0.36 -6.98
CA ARG A 389 5.96 1.21 -5.91
C ARG A 389 7.02 2.25 -5.57
N TYR A 390 6.60 3.45 -5.26
CA TYR A 390 7.52 4.48 -4.80
C TYR A 390 6.91 5.26 -3.64
N LEU A 391 7.77 5.59 -2.70
CA LEU A 391 7.40 6.45 -1.60
C LEU A 391 7.52 7.90 -2.06
N THR A 392 6.43 8.66 -1.95
CA THR A 392 6.42 10.09 -2.26
C THR A 392 6.18 10.86 -0.98
N ALA A 393 7.18 11.63 -0.56
CA ALA A 393 7.02 12.58 0.52
C ALA A 393 6.28 13.83 -0.01
N TYR A 394 5.09 14.11 0.53
CA TYR A 394 4.36 15.34 0.26
C TYR A 394 4.66 16.42 1.30
N ILE A 395 5.19 16.05 2.47
CA ILE A 395 5.76 16.95 3.47
C ILE A 395 7.14 16.41 3.82
N ASN A 396 8.18 17.17 3.51
CA ASN A 396 9.54 16.85 3.93
C ASN A 396 9.69 17.05 5.45
N PRO A 397 10.61 16.31 6.13
CA PRO A 397 10.87 16.48 7.56
C PRO A 397 11.08 17.93 7.94
N THR A 398 10.16 18.49 8.74
CA THR A 398 10.15 19.89 9.11
C THR A 398 11.18 20.18 10.20
N PHE A 399 11.75 21.38 10.18
CA PHE A 399 12.59 21.87 11.27
C PHE A 399 11.71 22.62 12.28
N ALA A 400 11.69 22.18 13.54
CA ALA A 400 10.92 22.80 14.60
C ALA A 400 11.60 24.07 15.08
N GLN A 401 10.86 25.19 15.15
CA GLN A 401 11.37 26.46 15.68
C GLN A 401 11.02 26.66 17.15
N THR A 402 9.99 25.98 17.66
CA THR A 402 9.51 26.08 19.03
C THR A 402 9.24 24.70 19.60
N ALA A 403 9.46 24.54 20.90
CA ALA A 403 9.11 23.32 21.62
C ALA A 403 7.59 23.20 21.74
N GLU A 404 7.02 22.06 21.31
CA GLU A 404 5.59 21.75 21.42
C GLU A 404 5.25 20.92 22.67
N PHE A 405 6.21 20.18 23.20
CA PHE A 405 6.03 19.25 24.32
C PHE A 405 7.11 19.45 25.39
N PRO A 406 6.82 19.04 26.63
CA PRO A 406 5.52 18.64 27.15
C PRO A 406 4.55 19.83 27.21
N GLN A 407 3.25 19.61 26.97
CA GLN A 407 2.23 20.66 27.12
C GLN A 407 1.99 20.92 28.61
N ARG A 408 2.89 21.68 29.22
CA ARG A 408 2.97 21.88 30.68
C ARG A 408 1.67 22.32 31.30
N ILE A 409 1.01 23.35 30.73
CA ILE A 409 -0.26 23.89 31.25
C ILE A 409 -1.37 22.84 31.13
N THR A 410 -1.49 22.17 30.00
CA THR A 410 -2.54 21.17 29.78
C THR A 410 -2.39 19.98 30.73
N LEU A 411 -1.15 19.52 30.96
CA LEU A 411 -0.87 18.40 31.86
C LEU A 411 -1.18 18.76 33.31
N VAL A 412 -0.81 19.96 33.78
CA VAL A 412 -1.10 20.42 35.15
C VAL A 412 -2.61 20.60 35.38
N VAL A 413 -3.31 21.18 34.41
CA VAL A 413 -4.78 21.34 34.51
C VAL A 413 -5.48 19.98 34.54
N LEU A 414 -5.09 19.06 33.68
CA LEU A 414 -5.68 17.71 33.61
C LEU A 414 -5.39 16.92 34.90
N LEU A 415 -4.15 16.96 35.38
CA LEU A 415 -3.76 16.34 36.66
C LEU A 415 -4.56 16.96 37.84
N GLY A 416 -4.66 18.29 37.87
CA GLY A 416 -5.42 19.00 38.89
C GLY A 416 -6.90 18.62 38.90
N LEU A 417 -7.51 18.54 37.72
CA LEU A 417 -8.91 18.12 37.60
C LEU A 417 -9.10 16.66 38.06
N PHE A 418 -8.21 15.76 37.65
CA PHE A 418 -8.26 14.36 38.08
C PHE A 418 -8.12 14.20 39.59
N MET A 419 -7.15 14.91 40.21
CA MET A 419 -6.93 14.91 41.66
C MET A 419 -8.12 15.49 42.40
N LEU A 420 -8.72 16.56 41.90
CA LEU A 420 -9.90 17.21 42.51
C LEU A 420 -11.12 16.28 42.47
N LEU A 421 -11.37 15.61 41.33
CA LEU A 421 -12.46 14.64 41.21
C LEU A 421 -12.25 13.44 42.15
N SER A 422 -11.05 12.89 42.19
CA SER A 422 -10.67 11.76 43.05
C SER A 422 -10.86 12.13 44.52
N TRP A 423 -10.38 13.31 44.95
CA TRP A 423 -10.57 13.82 46.31
C TRP A 423 -12.05 14.03 46.61
N SER A 424 -12.84 14.61 45.71
CA SER A 424 -14.29 14.83 45.90
C SER A 424 -15.02 13.51 46.13
N ILE A 425 -14.73 12.47 45.36
CA ILE A 425 -15.31 11.14 45.54
C ILE A 425 -14.91 10.56 46.89
N MET A 426 -13.63 10.65 47.25
CA MET A 426 -13.12 10.14 48.54
C MET A 426 -13.82 10.83 49.73
N VAL A 427 -13.96 12.14 49.66
CA VAL A 427 -14.66 12.92 50.70
C VAL A 427 -16.14 12.52 50.79
N LEU A 428 -16.81 12.35 49.66
CA LEU A 428 -18.22 11.96 49.62
C LEU A 428 -18.42 10.55 50.22
N VAL A 429 -17.57 9.60 49.86
CA VAL A 429 -17.57 8.23 50.43
C VAL A 429 -17.31 8.27 51.95
N TYR A 430 -16.27 9.01 52.36
CA TYR A 430 -15.95 9.15 53.80
C TYR A 430 -17.11 9.70 54.61
N TYR A 431 -17.79 10.76 54.14
CA TYR A 431 -18.93 11.34 54.84
C TYR A 431 -20.17 10.43 54.78
N SER A 432 -20.41 9.75 53.68
CA SER A 432 -21.52 8.78 53.57
C SER A 432 -21.36 7.60 54.54
N LEU A 433 -20.15 7.08 54.72
CA LEU A 433 -19.87 6.00 55.67
C LEU A 433 -19.94 6.48 57.14
N ARG A 434 -19.51 7.72 57.41
CA ARG A 434 -19.52 8.30 58.75
C ARG A 434 -20.92 8.71 59.21
N ASP A 435 -21.77 9.12 58.30
CA ASP A 435 -23.16 9.56 58.64
C ASP A 435 -24.09 8.36 58.90
N ARG A 436 -23.66 7.16 58.53
CA ARG A 436 -24.35 5.89 58.83
C ARG A 436 -24.01 5.31 60.21
N ARG A 437 -23.01 5.90 60.89
CA ARG A 437 -22.66 5.55 62.30
C ARG A 437 -23.14 6.65 63.26
#